data_56c36f0b841dfa6e9809176d15d0eea3
#
_entry.id   56c36f0b841dfa6e9809176d15d0eea3
#
_cell.length_a   1.000
_cell.length_b   1.000
_cell.length_c   1.000
_cell.angle_alpha   90.00
_cell.angle_beta   90.00
_cell.angle_gamma   90.00
#
_symmetry.space_group_name_H-M   'P 1'
#
loop_
_entity.id
_entity.type
_entity.pdbx_description
1 polymer ?
#
loop_
_entity_poly.entity_id
_entity_poly.type
_entity_poly.pdbx_seq_one_letter_code
_entity_poly.pdbx_strand_id
1 'polypeptide(L)'
;MLRGLVRTVRYARSWKSGSDVSTEEVQIERCGESVEATLMRPRDNGAPLPGWIALGGLSRMGRHHPQLVRFSRALASSGAAVLVPEVPEWRQLDMAPGVAAPTIRGCVDLLRSRCDVQLDEFGLIGFSFGAPQVAIAAAQEDLAERIAGIVLFGGYCCLERTMTCQLTGEHVWEGTAYRLPPDPFGGWVVGSNHLTDIEGFEEAGDVADALHRLATAASGQRISAWDPRHDVMIGQLRAALPAKRQPLFDLFATPSKGPRPNLEEGRNLALKLAEACRRVEPLLDPAEGLARVNLPTRLIHGRGDRLIPFTEGFRLLESLPARARRGLTVTGLFNHSADRAPAMSNRAREHIRMFGAIRGMINTV
;
A
#
# COMPACT_ATOMS: atom_id res chain seq x y z
N MET A 1 21.70 -12.19 17.92
CA MET A 1 20.40 -12.89 18.13
C MET A 1 19.55 -12.23 19.23
N LEU A 2 20.12 -11.98 20.41
CA LEU A 2 19.38 -11.39 21.56
C LEU A 2 18.91 -9.95 21.29
N ARG A 3 19.76 -9.09 20.69
CA ARG A 3 19.41 -7.70 20.35
C ARG A 3 18.18 -7.58 19.47
N GLY A 4 18.07 -8.39 18.42
CA GLY A 4 16.89 -8.40 17.54
C GLY A 4 15.61 -8.85 18.24
N LEU A 5 15.71 -9.81 19.17
CA LEU A 5 14.56 -10.24 19.99
C LEU A 5 14.06 -9.09 20.88
N VAL A 6 14.97 -8.40 21.58
CA VAL A 6 14.61 -7.25 22.44
C VAL A 6 13.94 -6.15 21.61
N ARG A 7 14.50 -5.80 20.45
CA ARG A 7 13.91 -4.82 19.52
C ARG A 7 12.48 -5.23 19.11
N THR A 8 12.28 -6.52 18.77
CA THR A 8 10.95 -7.04 18.36
C THR A 8 9.95 -6.99 19.52
N VAL A 9 10.36 -7.32 20.74
CA VAL A 9 9.49 -7.21 21.92
C VAL A 9 9.09 -5.76 22.20
N ARG A 10 10.03 -4.82 22.07
CA ARG A 10 9.73 -3.38 22.17
C ARG A 10 8.72 -2.92 21.11
N TYR A 11 8.90 -3.34 19.85
CA TYR A 11 7.92 -3.11 18.78
C TYR A 11 6.53 -3.63 19.17
N ALA A 12 6.43 -4.92 19.54
CA ALA A 12 5.17 -5.56 19.87
C ALA A 12 4.45 -4.90 21.07
N ARG A 13 5.22 -4.50 22.10
CA ARG A 13 4.70 -3.77 23.26
C ARG A 13 4.17 -2.40 22.83
N SER A 14 4.94 -1.65 22.07
CA SER A 14 4.55 -0.33 21.57
C SER A 14 3.31 -0.41 20.67
N TRP A 15 3.25 -1.40 19.78
CA TRP A 15 2.08 -1.65 18.95
C TRP A 15 0.79 -1.82 19.78
N LYS A 16 0.87 -2.50 20.93
CA LYS A 16 -0.27 -2.79 21.79
C LYS A 16 -0.65 -1.62 22.69
N SER A 17 0.33 -0.97 23.30
CA SER A 17 0.12 -0.03 24.41
C SER A 17 0.45 1.43 24.07
N GLY A 18 0.86 1.70 22.81
CA GLY A 18 1.43 2.98 22.41
C GLY A 18 2.90 3.10 22.80
N SER A 19 3.56 4.14 22.31
CA SER A 19 4.98 4.39 22.56
C SER A 19 5.24 5.86 22.83
N ASP A 20 6.18 6.11 23.72
CA ASP A 20 6.77 7.42 23.91
C ASP A 20 7.98 7.55 22.98
N VAL A 21 7.74 8.10 21.78
CA VAL A 21 8.75 8.40 20.78
C VAL A 21 8.75 9.91 20.47
N SER A 22 9.92 10.47 20.20
CA SER A 22 10.02 11.81 19.66
C SER A 22 9.50 11.84 18.24
N THR A 23 8.77 12.88 17.89
CA THR A 23 8.24 13.14 16.56
C THR A 23 8.69 14.54 16.14
N GLU A 24 9.29 14.65 14.97
CA GLU A 24 9.84 15.88 14.40
C GLU A 24 9.27 16.04 12.99
N GLU A 25 8.69 17.20 12.68
CA GLU A 25 8.31 17.54 11.32
C GLU A 25 9.56 18.10 10.61
N VAL A 26 9.86 17.52 9.46
CA VAL A 26 11.03 17.84 8.65
C VAL A 26 10.65 18.05 7.19
N GLN A 27 11.55 18.59 6.40
CA GLN A 27 11.37 18.76 4.96
C GLN A 27 12.38 17.90 4.21
N ILE A 28 11.94 17.30 3.11
CA ILE A 28 12.80 16.61 2.15
C ILE A 28 12.77 17.36 0.82
N GLU A 29 13.88 17.39 0.11
CA GLU A 29 13.94 17.91 -1.25
C GLU A 29 13.57 16.83 -2.26
N ARG A 30 12.60 17.12 -3.14
CA ARG A 30 12.12 16.24 -4.17
C ARG A 30 12.01 16.99 -5.52
N CYS A 31 12.96 16.77 -6.41
CA CYS A 31 12.97 17.40 -7.74
C CYS A 31 12.88 18.96 -7.69
N GLY A 32 13.51 19.59 -6.70
CA GLY A 32 13.49 21.05 -6.51
C GLY A 32 12.27 21.56 -5.73
N GLU A 33 11.42 20.67 -5.24
CA GLU A 33 10.30 21.02 -4.37
C GLU A 33 10.57 20.53 -2.94
N SER A 34 10.19 21.35 -1.96
CA SER A 34 10.25 20.95 -0.56
C SER A 34 8.95 20.23 -0.17
N VAL A 35 9.09 19.01 0.33
CA VAL A 35 7.97 18.15 0.71
C VAL A 35 8.07 17.79 2.19
N GLU A 36 6.95 17.87 2.89
CA GLU A 36 6.90 17.54 4.32
C GLU A 36 7.14 16.07 4.59
N ALA A 37 7.81 15.77 5.70
CA ALA A 37 7.98 14.43 6.22
C ALA A 37 7.95 14.43 7.76
N THR A 38 7.65 13.30 8.36
CA THR A 38 7.64 13.11 9.80
C THR A 38 8.74 12.14 10.20
N LEU A 39 9.70 12.57 11.01
CA LEU A 39 10.75 11.74 11.58
C LEU A 39 10.35 11.30 12.99
N MET A 40 10.35 9.98 13.22
CA MET A 40 10.04 9.37 14.52
C MET A 40 11.26 8.60 15.03
N ARG A 41 11.62 8.80 16.33
CA ARG A 41 12.78 8.15 16.97
C ARG A 41 12.56 7.97 18.47
N PRO A 42 13.26 7.06 19.15
CA PRO A 42 13.28 7.03 20.60
C PRO A 42 13.72 8.38 21.18
N ARG A 43 13.20 8.76 22.34
CA ARG A 43 13.59 10.02 23.00
C ARG A 43 15.05 10.02 23.45
N ASP A 44 15.50 8.89 24.02
CA ASP A 44 16.86 8.75 24.54
C ASP A 44 17.69 7.84 23.61
N ASN A 45 18.71 8.41 23.00
CA ASN A 45 19.64 7.71 22.13
C ASN A 45 21.09 8.06 22.49
N GLY A 46 21.81 7.06 22.95
CA GLY A 46 23.26 7.16 23.17
C GLY A 46 24.12 6.89 21.93
N ALA A 47 23.54 6.49 20.80
CA ALA A 47 24.27 6.11 19.59
C ALA A 47 23.41 6.36 18.33
N PRO A 48 24.01 6.52 17.14
CA PRO A 48 23.28 6.62 15.88
C PRO A 48 22.36 5.42 15.63
N LEU A 49 21.13 5.70 15.15
CA LEU A 49 20.07 4.73 14.94
C LEU A 49 20.07 4.18 13.51
N PRO A 50 19.67 2.90 13.28
CA PRO A 50 19.35 2.43 11.94
C PRO A 50 18.17 3.23 11.36
N GLY A 51 18.34 3.69 10.12
CA GLY A 51 17.34 4.50 9.42
C GLY A 51 16.33 3.65 8.64
N TRP A 52 15.06 4.05 8.68
CA TRP A 52 13.98 3.46 7.91
C TRP A 52 13.17 4.53 7.19
N ILE A 53 12.79 4.27 5.96
CA ILE A 53 11.89 5.10 5.18
C ILE A 53 10.60 4.29 4.94
N ALA A 54 9.44 4.85 5.28
CA ALA A 54 8.16 4.18 5.17
C ALA A 54 7.19 4.97 4.28
N LEU A 55 6.86 4.43 3.11
CA LEU A 55 5.87 4.99 2.20
C LEU A 55 4.52 4.30 2.38
N GLY A 56 3.47 5.10 2.52
CA GLY A 56 2.08 4.62 2.55
C GLY A 56 1.57 4.18 1.18
N GLY A 57 0.26 3.91 1.11
CA GLY A 57 -0.50 3.77 -0.13
C GLY A 57 -1.29 5.03 -0.44
N LEU A 58 -2.22 4.91 -1.40
CA LEU A 58 -3.16 5.96 -1.77
C LEU A 58 -4.14 6.25 -0.62
N SER A 59 -4.06 7.44 -0.04
CA SER A 59 -4.91 7.82 1.09
C SER A 59 -4.97 9.33 1.26
N ARG A 60 -6.18 9.90 1.43
CA ARG A 60 -6.39 11.31 1.77
C ARG A 60 -5.70 11.74 3.07
N MET A 61 -5.35 10.78 3.92
CA MET A 61 -4.63 11.04 5.17
C MET A 61 -3.10 11.11 4.99
N GLY A 62 -2.56 10.62 3.86
CA GLY A 62 -1.12 10.63 3.56
C GLY A 62 -0.29 10.05 4.70
N ARG A 63 0.80 10.73 5.06
CA ARG A 63 1.69 10.35 6.16
C ARG A 63 1.04 10.28 7.53
N HIS A 64 -0.12 10.93 7.72
CA HIS A 64 -0.90 10.91 8.97
C HIS A 64 -1.89 9.74 9.05
N HIS A 65 -1.88 8.80 8.11
CA HIS A 65 -2.75 7.63 8.18
C HIS A 65 -2.51 6.85 9.49
N PRO A 66 -3.53 6.63 10.34
CA PRO A 66 -3.33 6.13 11.71
C PRO A 66 -2.59 4.82 11.83
N GLN A 67 -2.80 3.89 10.88
CA GLN A 67 -2.07 2.61 10.89
C GLN A 67 -0.59 2.80 10.53
N LEU A 68 -0.29 3.69 9.57
CA LEU A 68 1.08 4.04 9.20
C LEU A 68 1.80 4.72 10.38
N VAL A 69 1.16 5.70 11.02
CA VAL A 69 1.69 6.38 12.21
C VAL A 69 1.93 5.38 13.35
N ARG A 70 0.95 4.51 13.64
CA ARG A 70 1.08 3.47 14.67
C ARG A 70 2.22 2.51 14.39
N PHE A 71 2.35 2.08 13.14
CA PHE A 71 3.44 1.21 12.69
C PHE A 71 4.80 1.89 12.86
N SER A 72 4.93 3.11 12.36
CA SER A 72 6.18 3.88 12.39
C SER A 72 6.62 4.20 13.82
N ARG A 73 5.68 4.57 14.71
CA ARG A 73 5.95 4.75 16.14
C ARG A 73 6.41 3.45 16.81
N ALA A 74 5.78 2.32 16.48
CA ALA A 74 6.19 1.02 17.02
C ALA A 74 7.58 0.61 16.52
N LEU A 75 7.90 0.87 15.25
CA LEU A 75 9.23 0.61 14.70
C LEU A 75 10.27 1.55 15.33
N ALA A 76 9.98 2.84 15.48
CA ALA A 76 10.86 3.78 16.15
C ALA A 76 11.15 3.35 17.61
N SER A 77 10.12 2.93 18.35
CA SER A 77 10.30 2.44 19.74
C SER A 77 11.21 1.21 19.85
N SER A 78 11.40 0.47 18.76
CA SER A 78 12.33 -0.65 18.71
C SER A 78 13.81 -0.24 18.62
N GLY A 79 14.10 1.05 18.54
CA GLY A 79 15.44 1.61 18.40
C GLY A 79 15.80 1.86 16.93
N ALA A 80 14.96 2.59 16.22
CA ALA A 80 15.17 3.01 14.84
C ALA A 80 14.77 4.49 14.65
N ALA A 81 15.38 5.16 13.67
CA ALA A 81 14.89 6.41 13.11
C ALA A 81 13.99 6.08 11.93
N VAL A 82 12.72 6.50 11.97
CA VAL A 82 11.72 6.18 10.95
C VAL A 82 11.24 7.46 10.31
N LEU A 83 11.51 7.65 9.03
CA LEU A 83 11.09 8.79 8.23
C LEU A 83 9.86 8.39 7.39
N VAL A 84 8.79 9.16 7.52
CA VAL A 84 7.54 8.99 6.78
C VAL A 84 7.31 10.24 5.94
N PRO A 85 7.62 10.22 4.64
CA PRO A 85 7.39 11.37 3.77
C PRO A 85 5.91 11.52 3.42
N GLU A 86 5.49 12.75 3.16
CA GLU A 86 4.26 12.99 2.41
C GLU A 86 4.51 12.66 0.93
N VAL A 87 3.49 12.12 0.29
CA VAL A 87 3.44 11.96 -1.17
C VAL A 87 2.16 12.68 -1.62
N PRO A 88 2.26 13.96 -1.99
CA PRO A 88 1.09 14.80 -2.27
C PRO A 88 0.14 14.21 -3.30
N GLU A 89 0.67 13.60 -4.35
CA GLU A 89 -0.10 12.94 -5.41
C GLU A 89 -0.91 11.77 -4.84
N TRP A 90 -0.30 10.91 -4.05
CA TRP A 90 -0.98 9.76 -3.44
C TRP A 90 -2.01 10.19 -2.39
N ARG A 91 -1.78 11.32 -1.75
CA ARG A 91 -2.76 11.94 -0.85
C ARG A 91 -3.97 12.48 -1.62
N GLN A 92 -3.80 12.89 -2.87
CA GLN A 92 -4.91 13.29 -3.75
C GLN A 92 -5.60 12.09 -4.40
N LEU A 93 -5.11 10.88 -4.16
CA LEU A 93 -5.53 9.61 -4.75
C LEU A 93 -5.10 9.48 -6.21
N ASP A 94 -4.09 10.25 -6.64
CA ASP A 94 -3.52 10.14 -7.97
C ASP A 94 -2.58 8.93 -8.02
N MET A 95 -2.78 8.09 -9.02
CA MET A 95 -1.97 6.88 -9.23
C MET A 95 -0.67 7.21 -9.96
N ALA A 96 0.19 8.00 -9.33
CA ALA A 96 1.48 8.44 -9.84
C ALA A 96 2.63 7.57 -9.27
N PRO A 97 3.03 6.46 -9.91
CA PRO A 97 4.08 5.58 -9.40
C PRO A 97 5.47 6.19 -9.50
N GLY A 98 5.70 7.04 -10.52
CA GLY A 98 7.00 7.65 -10.80
C GLY A 98 7.55 8.54 -9.68
N VAL A 99 6.69 9.02 -8.76
CA VAL A 99 7.11 9.91 -7.66
C VAL A 99 7.82 9.16 -6.52
N ALA A 100 7.75 7.83 -6.47
CA ALA A 100 8.35 7.05 -5.40
C ALA A 100 9.88 7.20 -5.34
N ALA A 101 10.56 7.05 -6.46
CA ALA A 101 12.03 7.13 -6.51
C ALA A 101 12.57 8.51 -6.07
N PRO A 102 12.10 9.65 -6.62
CA PRO A 102 12.57 10.95 -6.15
C PRO A 102 12.23 11.22 -4.68
N THR A 103 11.07 10.75 -4.20
CA THR A 103 10.71 10.86 -2.77
C THR A 103 11.69 10.08 -1.89
N ILE A 104 12.04 8.84 -2.27
CA ILE A 104 13.00 8.03 -1.51
C ILE A 104 14.39 8.66 -1.53
N ARG A 105 14.84 9.25 -2.65
CA ARG A 105 16.12 9.98 -2.72
C ARG A 105 16.16 11.12 -1.71
N GLY A 106 15.15 11.97 -1.71
CA GLY A 106 15.09 13.07 -0.73
C GLY A 106 15.09 12.58 0.71
N CYS A 107 14.43 11.44 0.99
CA CYS A 107 14.49 10.82 2.31
C CYS A 107 15.89 10.31 2.67
N VAL A 108 16.57 9.64 1.73
CA VAL A 108 17.95 9.15 1.92
C VAL A 108 18.90 10.32 2.19
N ASP A 109 18.80 11.39 1.41
CA ASP A 109 19.66 12.57 1.57
C ASP A 109 19.44 13.25 2.93
N LEU A 110 18.19 13.41 3.37
CA LEU A 110 17.88 13.91 4.69
C LEU A 110 18.46 13.02 5.80
N LEU A 111 18.23 11.70 5.74
CA LEU A 111 18.74 10.78 6.78
C LEU A 111 20.27 10.78 6.84
N ARG A 112 20.95 10.90 5.70
CA ARG A 112 22.42 10.98 5.63
C ARG A 112 22.98 12.28 6.18
N SER A 113 22.23 13.37 6.17
CA SER A 113 22.67 14.65 6.75
C SER A 113 22.61 14.66 8.28
N ARG A 114 22.06 13.61 8.91
CA ARG A 114 21.83 13.57 10.35
C ARG A 114 22.91 12.79 11.10
N CYS A 115 23.46 13.40 12.13
CA CYS A 115 24.47 12.76 12.99
C CYS A 115 23.89 11.69 13.94
N ASP A 116 22.56 11.67 14.15
CA ASP A 116 21.88 10.71 15.01
C ASP A 116 21.34 9.47 14.26
N VAL A 117 21.64 9.35 12.95
CA VAL A 117 21.28 8.22 12.09
C VAL A 117 22.55 7.54 11.55
N GLN A 118 22.52 6.20 11.43
CA GLN A 118 23.59 5.44 10.78
C GLN A 118 23.58 5.75 9.27
N LEU A 119 24.76 5.96 8.68
CA LEU A 119 24.89 6.50 7.33
C LEU A 119 24.99 5.44 6.22
N ASP A 120 25.21 4.18 6.59
CA ASP A 120 25.66 3.16 5.63
C ASP A 120 24.53 2.64 4.76
N GLU A 121 23.43 2.16 5.38
CA GLU A 121 22.33 1.55 4.66
C GLU A 121 20.99 1.78 5.37
N PHE A 122 19.93 1.96 4.57
CA PHE A 122 18.59 2.21 5.07
C PHE A 122 17.63 1.07 4.75
N GLY A 123 16.64 0.85 5.61
CA GLY A 123 15.52 -0.02 5.32
C GLY A 123 14.40 0.73 4.59
N LEU A 124 13.77 0.10 3.60
CA LEU A 124 12.59 0.63 2.94
C LEU A 124 11.34 -0.18 3.30
N ILE A 125 10.23 0.51 3.50
CA ILE A 125 8.94 -0.09 3.74
C ILE A 125 7.92 0.53 2.79
N GLY A 126 7.18 -0.33 2.08
CA GLY A 126 6.07 0.08 1.22
C GLY A 126 4.76 -0.58 1.65
N PHE A 127 3.68 0.18 1.65
CA PHE A 127 2.33 -0.30 1.96
C PHE A 127 1.41 -0.18 0.75
N SER A 128 0.59 -1.22 0.48
CA SER A 128 -0.47 -1.17 -0.52
C SER A 128 0.07 -0.77 -1.90
N PHE A 129 -0.48 0.28 -2.51
CA PHE A 129 0.01 0.87 -3.76
C PHE A 129 1.51 1.22 -3.70
N GLY A 130 1.97 1.76 -2.57
CA GLY A 130 3.39 2.10 -2.39
C GLY A 130 4.32 0.90 -2.30
N ALA A 131 3.83 -0.32 -2.05
CA ALA A 131 4.69 -1.49 -1.88
C ALA A 131 5.49 -1.82 -3.16
N PRO A 132 4.89 -2.09 -4.33
CA PRO A 132 5.67 -2.35 -5.53
C PRO A 132 6.48 -1.13 -5.98
N GLN A 133 5.99 0.09 -5.76
CA GLN A 133 6.68 1.32 -6.16
C GLN A 133 8.00 1.51 -5.39
N VAL A 134 7.98 1.23 -4.09
CA VAL A 134 9.20 1.21 -3.25
C VAL A 134 10.21 0.17 -3.77
N ALA A 135 9.74 -1.03 -4.13
CA ALA A 135 10.62 -2.09 -4.61
C ALA A 135 11.27 -1.72 -5.96
N ILE A 136 10.49 -1.18 -6.89
CA ILE A 136 10.99 -0.74 -8.21
C ILE A 136 11.96 0.44 -8.06
N ALA A 137 11.63 1.42 -7.21
CA ALA A 137 12.51 2.54 -6.95
C ALA A 137 13.87 2.08 -6.37
N ALA A 138 13.84 1.15 -5.42
CA ALA A 138 15.04 0.60 -4.80
C ALA A 138 15.92 -0.24 -5.76
N ALA A 139 15.40 -0.64 -6.93
CA ALA A 139 16.18 -1.31 -7.95
C ALA A 139 17.03 -0.35 -8.80
N GLN A 140 16.85 0.97 -8.66
CA GLN A 140 17.69 1.96 -9.33
C GLN A 140 19.08 1.98 -8.67
N GLU A 141 20.14 2.06 -9.48
CA GLU A 141 21.53 1.84 -9.05
C GLU A 141 21.93 2.73 -7.87
N ASP A 142 21.62 4.03 -7.95
CA ASP A 142 21.92 5.02 -6.91
C ASP A 142 21.24 4.74 -5.54
N LEU A 143 20.05 4.16 -5.59
CA LEU A 143 19.32 3.77 -4.38
C LEU A 143 19.71 2.38 -3.90
N ALA A 144 19.97 1.44 -4.80
CA ALA A 144 20.34 0.06 -4.46
C ALA A 144 21.59 0.00 -3.56
N GLU A 145 22.54 0.89 -3.75
CA GLU A 145 23.76 0.99 -2.94
C GLU A 145 23.53 1.56 -1.53
N ARG A 146 22.34 2.12 -1.26
CA ARG A 146 21.99 2.79 0.00
C ARG A 146 20.97 2.01 0.83
N ILE A 147 20.42 0.95 0.27
CA ILE A 147 19.30 0.23 0.87
C ILE A 147 19.74 -1.17 1.30
N ALA A 148 19.64 -1.46 2.60
CA ALA A 148 19.94 -2.78 3.17
C ALA A 148 18.89 -3.83 2.80
N GLY A 149 17.65 -3.40 2.63
CA GLY A 149 16.55 -4.30 2.25
C GLY A 149 15.19 -3.65 2.32
N ILE A 150 14.20 -4.41 1.86
CA ILE A 150 12.85 -3.93 1.59
C ILE A 150 11.83 -4.79 2.33
N VAL A 151 10.78 -4.16 2.84
CA VAL A 151 9.63 -4.84 3.42
C VAL A 151 8.34 -4.32 2.77
N LEU A 152 7.56 -5.21 2.21
CA LEU A 152 6.36 -4.89 1.45
C LEU A 152 5.11 -5.43 2.16
N PHE A 153 4.15 -4.54 2.42
CA PHE A 153 2.90 -4.88 3.07
C PHE A 153 1.73 -4.76 2.10
N GLY A 154 1.03 -5.87 1.83
CA GLY A 154 -0.20 -5.87 1.04
C GLY A 154 -0.02 -5.30 -0.36
N GLY A 155 1.11 -5.54 -1.01
CA GLY A 155 1.39 -5.09 -2.37
C GLY A 155 0.82 -6.02 -3.44
N TYR A 156 0.77 -5.52 -4.67
CA TYR A 156 0.34 -6.26 -5.85
C TYR A 156 1.51 -6.48 -6.83
N CYS A 157 1.36 -7.47 -7.71
CA CYS A 157 2.33 -7.83 -8.73
C CYS A 157 1.81 -7.56 -10.15
N CYS A 158 0.48 -7.66 -10.35
CA CYS A 158 -0.13 -7.49 -11.66
C CYS A 158 -1.42 -6.69 -11.53
N LEU A 159 -1.51 -5.63 -12.32
CA LEU A 159 -2.65 -4.73 -12.29
C LEU A 159 -3.94 -5.42 -12.72
N GLU A 160 -3.91 -6.19 -13.80
CA GLU A 160 -5.08 -6.90 -14.34
C GLU A 160 -5.75 -7.81 -13.32
N ARG A 161 -4.97 -8.65 -12.62
CA ARG A 161 -5.51 -9.56 -11.60
C ARG A 161 -6.05 -8.80 -10.39
N THR A 162 -5.38 -7.72 -10.03
CA THR A 162 -5.82 -6.85 -8.93
C THR A 162 -7.15 -6.19 -9.28
N MET A 163 -7.28 -5.63 -10.49
CA MET A 163 -8.54 -5.04 -10.97
C MET A 163 -9.65 -6.08 -11.08
N THR A 164 -9.35 -7.26 -11.60
CA THR A 164 -10.33 -8.37 -11.65
C THR A 164 -10.84 -8.69 -10.26
N CYS A 165 -9.96 -8.81 -9.27
CA CYS A 165 -10.38 -9.04 -7.88
C CYS A 165 -11.22 -7.89 -7.32
N GLN A 166 -10.86 -6.64 -7.59
CA GLN A 166 -11.59 -5.46 -7.10
C GLN A 166 -12.99 -5.32 -7.69
N LEU A 167 -13.19 -5.74 -8.95
CA LEU A 167 -14.51 -5.64 -9.60
C LEU A 167 -15.36 -6.91 -9.44
N THR A 168 -14.75 -8.09 -9.19
CA THR A 168 -15.48 -9.37 -9.12
C THR A 168 -15.37 -10.10 -7.78
N GLY A 169 -14.34 -9.79 -6.99
CA GLY A 169 -13.98 -10.53 -5.78
C GLY A 169 -13.27 -11.86 -6.04
N GLU A 170 -12.95 -12.17 -7.30
CA GLU A 170 -12.36 -13.46 -7.68
C GLU A 170 -10.84 -13.34 -7.83
N HIS A 171 -10.14 -14.34 -7.30
CA HIS A 171 -8.71 -14.50 -7.51
C HIS A 171 -8.30 -15.97 -7.45
N VAL A 172 -7.18 -16.31 -8.08
CA VAL A 172 -6.72 -17.71 -8.23
C VAL A 172 -5.24 -17.81 -7.82
N TRP A 173 -4.88 -18.92 -7.16
CA TRP A 173 -3.50 -19.30 -6.91
C TRP A 173 -3.33 -20.82 -7.04
N GLU A 174 -2.36 -21.27 -7.83
CA GLU A 174 -2.04 -22.70 -8.07
C GLU A 174 -3.31 -23.55 -8.36
N GLY A 175 -4.17 -23.07 -9.26
CA GLY A 175 -5.39 -23.74 -9.63
C GLY A 175 -6.53 -23.65 -8.60
N THR A 176 -6.28 -23.12 -7.41
CA THR A 176 -7.30 -22.91 -6.39
C THR A 176 -7.96 -21.55 -6.60
N ALA A 177 -9.29 -21.57 -6.81
CA ALA A 177 -10.10 -20.35 -6.90
C ALA A 177 -10.52 -19.88 -5.51
N TYR A 178 -10.38 -18.57 -5.29
CA TYR A 178 -10.83 -17.87 -4.09
C TYR A 178 -11.85 -16.82 -4.47
N ARG A 179 -12.74 -16.51 -3.55
CA ARG A 179 -13.72 -15.45 -3.71
C ARG A 179 -13.92 -14.72 -2.40
N LEU A 180 -13.65 -13.42 -2.40
CA LEU A 180 -13.94 -12.51 -1.29
C LEU A 180 -14.82 -11.38 -1.80
N PRO A 181 -15.79 -10.89 -1.00
CA PRO A 181 -16.48 -9.65 -1.35
C PRO A 181 -15.44 -8.55 -1.54
N PRO A 182 -15.32 -7.91 -2.71
CA PRO A 182 -14.27 -6.92 -2.96
C PRO A 182 -14.49 -5.66 -2.13
N ASP A 183 -13.40 -4.95 -1.84
CA ASP A 183 -13.47 -3.57 -1.38
C ASP A 183 -13.56 -2.66 -2.62
N PRO A 184 -14.67 -1.96 -2.83
CA PRO A 184 -14.85 -1.13 -4.02
C PRO A 184 -13.90 0.08 -4.08
N PHE A 185 -13.23 0.43 -2.99
CA PHE A 185 -12.31 1.56 -2.93
C PHE A 185 -11.24 1.52 -4.03
N GLY A 186 -10.63 0.36 -4.27
CA GLY A 186 -9.63 0.21 -5.33
C GLY A 186 -10.19 0.48 -6.72
N GLY A 187 -11.36 -0.07 -7.02
CA GLY A 187 -12.07 0.19 -8.27
C GLY A 187 -12.42 1.69 -8.44
N TRP A 188 -12.87 2.36 -7.36
CA TRP A 188 -13.15 3.81 -7.40
C TRP A 188 -11.90 4.63 -7.70
N VAL A 189 -10.77 4.30 -7.08
CA VAL A 189 -9.50 5.00 -7.33
C VAL A 189 -9.02 4.76 -8.75
N VAL A 190 -8.94 3.51 -9.21
CA VAL A 190 -8.46 3.23 -10.58
C VAL A 190 -9.41 3.79 -11.63
N GLY A 191 -10.73 3.64 -11.45
CA GLY A 191 -11.73 4.21 -12.36
C GLY A 191 -11.66 5.73 -12.42
N SER A 192 -11.43 6.42 -11.30
CA SER A 192 -11.28 7.87 -11.29
C SER A 192 -10.02 8.38 -12.00
N ASN A 193 -8.97 7.58 -12.04
CA ASN A 193 -7.70 7.98 -12.69
C ASN A 193 -7.66 7.59 -14.16
N HIS A 194 -8.22 6.44 -14.55
CA HIS A 194 -7.92 5.81 -15.83
C HIS A 194 -9.14 5.37 -16.65
N LEU A 195 -10.37 5.67 -16.20
CA LEU A 195 -11.57 5.28 -16.96
C LEU A 195 -11.60 5.93 -18.35
N THR A 196 -11.21 7.19 -18.45
CA THR A 196 -11.20 7.96 -19.70
C THR A 196 -10.02 7.60 -20.62
N ASP A 197 -9.07 6.84 -20.12
CA ASP A 197 -7.96 6.32 -20.93
C ASP A 197 -8.35 5.05 -21.71
N ILE A 198 -9.52 4.46 -21.41
CA ILE A 198 -10.04 3.29 -22.14
C ILE A 198 -10.62 3.76 -23.47
N GLU A 199 -10.22 3.10 -24.58
CA GLU A 199 -10.78 3.36 -25.90
C GLU A 199 -12.32 3.21 -25.89
N GLY A 200 -13.03 4.25 -26.32
CA GLY A 200 -14.48 4.37 -26.34
C GLY A 200 -15.11 4.85 -25.02
N PHE A 201 -14.28 5.20 -24.01
CA PHE A 201 -14.75 5.79 -22.75
C PHE A 201 -14.20 7.20 -22.50
N GLU A 202 -13.60 7.84 -23.48
CA GLU A 202 -12.97 9.17 -23.40
C GLU A 202 -13.93 10.23 -22.84
N GLU A 203 -15.23 10.09 -23.14
CA GLU A 203 -16.27 10.99 -22.64
C GLU A 203 -16.84 10.60 -21.27
N ALA A 204 -16.33 9.58 -20.59
CA ALA A 204 -16.84 9.11 -19.30
C ALA A 204 -16.26 9.87 -18.09
N GLY A 205 -15.79 11.10 -18.29
CA GLY A 205 -15.23 11.95 -17.25
C GLY A 205 -16.21 12.21 -16.08
N ASP A 206 -17.50 12.29 -16.36
CA ASP A 206 -18.55 12.43 -15.37
C ASP A 206 -18.62 11.21 -14.40
N VAL A 207 -18.41 10.01 -14.92
CA VAL A 207 -18.29 8.79 -14.10
C VAL A 207 -16.99 8.79 -13.30
N ALA A 208 -15.86 9.15 -13.93
CA ALA A 208 -14.56 9.25 -13.25
C ALA A 208 -14.62 10.24 -12.07
N ASP A 209 -15.21 11.42 -12.26
CA ASP A 209 -15.43 12.43 -11.21
C ASP A 209 -16.31 11.90 -10.07
N ALA A 210 -17.38 11.18 -10.40
CA ALA A 210 -18.26 10.57 -9.39
C ALA A 210 -17.50 9.52 -8.54
N LEU A 211 -16.66 8.70 -9.17
CA LEU A 211 -15.81 7.71 -8.49
C LEU A 211 -14.75 8.40 -7.62
N HIS A 212 -14.12 9.47 -8.10
CA HIS A 212 -13.17 10.27 -7.31
C HIS A 212 -13.80 10.84 -6.04
N ARG A 213 -15.02 11.35 -6.14
CA ARG A 213 -15.78 11.85 -4.99
C ARG A 213 -16.07 10.77 -3.97
N LEU A 214 -16.44 9.53 -4.40
CA LEU A 214 -16.64 8.40 -3.51
C LEU A 214 -15.35 7.99 -2.81
N ALA A 215 -14.26 7.83 -3.57
CA ALA A 215 -12.95 7.47 -3.04
C ALA A 215 -12.45 8.50 -2.01
N THR A 216 -12.61 9.80 -2.33
CA THR A 216 -12.25 10.90 -1.43
C THR A 216 -13.07 10.86 -0.14
N ALA A 217 -14.38 10.63 -0.21
CA ALA A 217 -15.25 10.57 0.96
C ALA A 217 -14.89 9.36 1.86
N ALA A 218 -14.71 8.18 1.28
CA ALA A 218 -14.37 6.96 2.02
C ALA A 218 -13.00 7.10 2.72
N SER A 219 -11.98 7.55 2.00
CA SER A 219 -10.64 7.73 2.54
C SER A 219 -10.57 8.82 3.61
N GLY A 220 -11.22 9.95 3.39
CA GLY A 220 -11.23 11.08 4.33
C GLY A 220 -12.00 10.79 5.62
N GLN A 221 -13.11 10.06 5.54
CA GLN A 221 -13.95 9.71 6.69
C GLN A 221 -13.50 8.46 7.43
N ARG A 222 -12.52 7.71 6.91
CA ARG A 222 -12.06 6.44 7.47
C ARG A 222 -13.18 5.40 7.58
N ILE A 223 -14.06 5.39 6.60
CA ILE A 223 -15.18 4.47 6.50
C ILE A 223 -14.87 3.51 5.36
N SER A 224 -15.02 2.22 5.62
CA SER A 224 -14.85 1.20 4.57
C SER A 224 -15.77 1.50 3.39
N ALA A 225 -15.28 1.31 2.17
CA ALA A 225 -16.03 1.70 0.97
C ALA A 225 -17.33 0.90 0.77
N TRP A 226 -17.46 -0.28 1.38
CA TRP A 226 -18.72 -1.06 1.39
C TRP A 226 -19.68 -0.71 2.54
N ASP A 227 -19.36 0.30 3.36
CA ASP A 227 -20.23 0.69 4.47
C ASP A 227 -21.54 1.30 3.93
N PRO A 228 -22.71 0.90 4.44
CA PRO A 228 -24.01 1.43 4.00
C PRO A 228 -24.14 2.96 4.09
N ARG A 229 -23.29 3.63 4.85
CA ARG A 229 -23.26 5.11 4.92
C ARG A 229 -22.92 5.76 3.58
N HIS A 230 -22.26 5.03 2.66
CA HIS A 230 -22.00 5.50 1.31
C HIS A 230 -23.21 5.35 0.37
N ASP A 231 -24.22 4.52 0.70
CA ASP A 231 -25.35 4.22 -0.18
C ASP A 231 -26.12 5.47 -0.62
N VAL A 232 -26.30 6.45 0.27
CA VAL A 232 -26.96 7.73 -0.05
C VAL A 232 -26.16 8.49 -1.10
N MET A 233 -24.84 8.61 -0.91
CA MET A 233 -23.96 9.30 -1.85
C MET A 233 -23.88 8.57 -3.19
N ILE A 234 -23.79 7.24 -3.17
CA ILE A 234 -23.81 6.41 -4.39
C ILE A 234 -25.11 6.69 -5.18
N GLY A 235 -26.27 6.66 -4.53
CA GLY A 235 -27.55 6.94 -5.17
C GLY A 235 -27.64 8.34 -5.75
N GLN A 236 -27.16 9.35 -5.03
CA GLN A 236 -27.15 10.73 -5.51
C GLN A 236 -26.24 10.94 -6.72
N LEU A 237 -25.02 10.39 -6.67
CA LEU A 237 -24.06 10.47 -7.78
C LEU A 237 -24.61 9.75 -9.02
N ARG A 238 -25.15 8.54 -8.83
CA ARG A 238 -25.78 7.78 -9.91
C ARG A 238 -26.92 8.56 -10.57
N ALA A 239 -27.81 9.16 -9.77
CA ALA A 239 -28.95 9.92 -10.28
C ALA A 239 -28.53 11.22 -11.05
N ALA A 240 -27.36 11.78 -10.73
CA ALA A 240 -26.80 12.94 -11.41
C ALA A 240 -26.17 12.59 -12.78
N LEU A 241 -25.86 11.31 -13.02
CA LEU A 241 -25.28 10.85 -14.28
C LEU A 241 -26.36 10.67 -15.36
N PRO A 242 -26.05 10.94 -16.64
CA PRO A 242 -26.90 10.59 -17.76
C PRO A 242 -27.28 9.10 -17.74
N ALA A 243 -28.51 8.75 -18.14
CA ALA A 243 -29.00 7.38 -18.08
C ALA A 243 -28.07 6.37 -18.78
N LYS A 244 -27.45 6.76 -19.90
CA LYS A 244 -26.48 5.94 -20.65
C LYS A 244 -25.18 5.64 -19.89
N ARG A 245 -24.83 6.43 -18.85
CA ARG A 245 -23.61 6.28 -18.03
C ARG A 245 -23.87 5.49 -16.74
N GLN A 246 -25.10 5.41 -16.29
CA GLN A 246 -25.44 4.75 -15.03
C GLN A 246 -25.02 3.27 -14.99
N PRO A 247 -25.19 2.45 -16.03
CA PRO A 247 -24.71 1.06 -16.01
C PRO A 247 -23.19 0.93 -15.83
N LEU A 248 -22.41 1.84 -16.43
CA LEU A 248 -20.96 1.86 -16.26
C LEU A 248 -20.58 2.21 -14.80
N PHE A 249 -21.22 3.21 -14.21
CA PHE A 249 -21.03 3.56 -12.81
C PHE A 249 -21.39 2.41 -11.87
N ASP A 250 -22.47 1.67 -12.16
CA ASP A 250 -22.94 0.54 -11.35
C ASP A 250 -21.92 -0.62 -11.28
N LEU A 251 -21.00 -0.76 -12.25
CA LEU A 251 -19.91 -1.73 -12.20
C LEU A 251 -18.89 -1.44 -11.10
N PHE A 252 -18.73 -0.17 -10.72
CA PHE A 252 -17.79 0.26 -9.69
C PHE A 252 -18.45 0.50 -8.33
N ALA A 253 -19.66 1.06 -8.33
CA ALA A 253 -20.30 1.61 -7.16
C ALA A 253 -21.75 1.12 -7.02
N THR A 254 -21.90 -0.05 -6.40
CA THR A 254 -23.22 -0.64 -6.08
C THR A 254 -23.54 -0.35 -4.61
N PRO A 255 -24.77 0.08 -4.28
CA PRO A 255 -25.21 0.19 -2.89
C PRO A 255 -25.05 -1.13 -2.14
N SER A 256 -24.82 -1.08 -0.84
CA SER A 256 -24.51 -2.24 0.02
C SER A 256 -25.56 -3.36 -0.06
N LYS A 257 -26.82 -3.02 -0.33
CA LYS A 257 -27.96 -3.96 -0.55
C LYS A 257 -28.38 -4.05 -2.00
N GLY A 258 -27.65 -3.45 -2.92
CA GLY A 258 -27.95 -3.46 -4.36
C GLY A 258 -27.65 -4.80 -5.02
N PRO A 259 -28.12 -5.00 -6.28
CA PRO A 259 -27.74 -6.16 -7.07
C PRO A 259 -26.22 -6.17 -7.28
N ARG A 260 -25.61 -7.35 -7.23
CA ARG A 260 -24.18 -7.47 -7.53
C ARG A 260 -23.95 -7.17 -9.01
N PRO A 261 -22.84 -6.44 -9.34
CA PRO A 261 -22.46 -6.23 -10.73
C PRO A 261 -22.32 -7.55 -11.50
N ASN A 262 -22.55 -7.49 -12.80
CA ASN A 262 -22.29 -8.62 -13.68
C ASN A 262 -20.80 -8.96 -13.67
N LEU A 263 -20.47 -10.19 -13.30
CA LEU A 263 -19.07 -10.62 -13.16
C LEU A 263 -18.32 -10.64 -14.50
N GLU A 264 -18.98 -10.95 -15.60
CA GLU A 264 -18.37 -10.94 -16.92
C GLU A 264 -18.05 -9.51 -17.38
N GLU A 265 -18.98 -8.60 -17.21
CA GLU A 265 -18.77 -7.18 -17.49
C GLU A 265 -17.66 -6.59 -16.60
N GLY A 266 -17.65 -6.96 -15.31
CA GLY A 266 -16.58 -6.59 -14.38
C GLY A 266 -15.21 -7.09 -14.82
N ARG A 267 -15.08 -8.34 -15.27
CA ARG A 267 -13.81 -8.87 -15.81
C ARG A 267 -13.40 -8.14 -17.08
N ASN A 268 -14.32 -7.93 -18.02
CA ASN A 268 -14.02 -7.23 -19.26
C ASN A 268 -13.57 -5.79 -19.00
N LEU A 269 -14.19 -5.10 -18.06
CA LEU A 269 -13.78 -3.75 -17.64
C LEU A 269 -12.40 -3.77 -16.96
N ALA A 270 -12.11 -4.77 -16.11
CA ALA A 270 -10.80 -4.93 -15.48
C ALA A 270 -9.67 -5.08 -16.50
N LEU A 271 -9.89 -5.88 -17.55
CA LEU A 271 -8.93 -6.06 -18.65
C LEU A 271 -8.66 -4.74 -19.38
N LYS A 272 -9.73 -4.04 -19.76
CA LYS A 272 -9.60 -2.73 -20.47
C LYS A 272 -8.89 -1.68 -19.61
N LEU A 273 -9.22 -1.60 -18.30
CA LEU A 273 -8.54 -0.69 -17.37
C LEU A 273 -7.05 -1.02 -17.24
N ALA A 274 -6.71 -2.30 -17.07
CA ALA A 274 -5.32 -2.72 -16.95
C ALA A 274 -4.51 -2.42 -18.21
N GLU A 275 -5.11 -2.59 -19.38
CA GLU A 275 -4.49 -2.26 -20.66
C GLU A 275 -4.29 -0.74 -20.80
N ALA A 276 -5.30 0.07 -20.50
CA ALA A 276 -5.23 1.52 -20.53
C ALA A 276 -4.15 2.04 -19.55
N CYS A 277 -4.14 1.55 -18.31
CA CYS A 277 -3.11 1.90 -17.33
C CYS A 277 -1.69 1.57 -17.81
N ARG A 278 -1.46 0.35 -18.36
CA ARG A 278 -0.14 -0.04 -18.90
C ARG A 278 0.31 0.85 -20.04
N ARG A 279 -0.63 1.32 -20.88
CA ARG A 279 -0.33 2.21 -22.01
C ARG A 279 0.07 3.60 -21.56
N VAL A 280 -0.65 4.17 -20.57
CA VAL A 280 -0.45 5.54 -20.10
C VAL A 280 0.68 5.63 -19.08
N GLU A 281 0.74 4.69 -18.15
CA GLU A 281 1.72 4.66 -17.06
C GLU A 281 2.20 3.22 -16.80
N PRO A 282 3.21 2.75 -17.53
CA PRO A 282 3.70 1.36 -17.45
C PRO A 282 4.15 0.92 -16.05
N LEU A 283 4.58 1.86 -15.20
CA LEU A 283 5.00 1.55 -13.82
C LEU A 283 3.84 1.11 -12.92
N LEU A 284 2.59 1.28 -13.36
CA LEU A 284 1.42 0.76 -12.65
C LEU A 284 1.32 -0.77 -12.71
N ASP A 285 1.95 -1.42 -13.70
CA ASP A 285 2.06 -2.89 -13.74
C ASP A 285 3.49 -3.33 -13.38
N PRO A 286 3.75 -3.65 -12.10
CA PRO A 286 5.10 -3.69 -11.55
C PRO A 286 5.90 -4.94 -11.90
N ALA A 287 5.32 -5.94 -12.56
CA ALA A 287 5.92 -7.27 -12.74
C ALA A 287 7.34 -7.23 -13.34
N GLU A 288 7.55 -6.44 -14.40
CA GLU A 288 8.86 -6.30 -15.04
C GLU A 288 9.88 -5.58 -14.15
N GLY A 289 9.43 -4.54 -13.45
CA GLY A 289 10.29 -3.79 -12.52
C GLY A 289 10.76 -4.65 -11.37
N LEU A 290 9.89 -5.50 -10.83
CA LEU A 290 10.20 -6.41 -9.73
C LEU A 290 11.28 -7.43 -10.07
N ALA A 291 11.39 -7.87 -11.32
CA ALA A 291 12.43 -8.79 -11.77
C ALA A 291 13.86 -8.21 -11.65
N ARG A 292 14.00 -6.91 -11.53
CA ARG A 292 15.28 -6.20 -11.35
C ARG A 292 15.67 -5.94 -9.90
N VAL A 293 14.78 -6.23 -8.95
CA VAL A 293 15.01 -5.97 -7.51
C VAL A 293 15.95 -7.03 -6.93
N ASN A 294 17.19 -6.66 -6.65
CA ASN A 294 18.21 -7.56 -6.12
C ASN A 294 18.40 -7.45 -4.59
N LEU A 295 17.72 -6.52 -3.95
CA LEU A 295 17.81 -6.29 -2.51
C LEU A 295 17.01 -7.32 -1.70
N PRO A 296 17.47 -7.67 -0.49
CA PRO A 296 16.73 -8.55 0.41
C PRO A 296 15.30 -8.05 0.63
N THR A 297 14.30 -8.78 0.13
CA THR A 297 12.90 -8.34 0.16
C THR A 297 12.03 -9.32 0.94
N ARG A 298 11.28 -8.80 1.90
CA ARG A 298 10.34 -9.51 2.75
C ARG A 298 8.92 -9.04 2.49
N LEU A 299 7.97 -9.97 2.45
CA LEU A 299 6.57 -9.66 2.18
C LEU A 299 5.68 -10.04 3.37
N ILE A 300 4.69 -9.21 3.65
CA ILE A 300 3.63 -9.46 4.62
C ILE A 300 2.30 -9.14 3.95
N HIS A 301 1.34 -10.09 3.97
CA HIS A 301 0.04 -9.90 3.32
C HIS A 301 -1.11 -10.36 4.21
N GLY A 302 -2.23 -9.66 4.15
CA GLY A 302 -3.46 -10.01 4.85
C GLY A 302 -4.20 -11.16 4.17
N ARG A 303 -4.51 -12.23 4.92
CA ARG A 303 -5.29 -13.34 4.37
C ARG A 303 -6.69 -12.95 3.93
N GLY A 304 -7.31 -12.02 4.63
CA GLY A 304 -8.66 -11.50 4.34
C GLY A 304 -8.64 -10.16 3.62
N ASP A 305 -7.55 -9.83 2.94
CA ASP A 305 -7.42 -8.57 2.21
C ASP A 305 -8.40 -8.55 1.04
N ARG A 306 -9.31 -7.57 1.07
CA ARG A 306 -10.40 -7.39 0.12
C ARG A 306 -10.08 -6.35 -0.95
N LEU A 307 -8.98 -5.61 -0.78
CA LEU A 307 -8.52 -4.59 -1.71
C LEU A 307 -7.48 -5.14 -2.68
N ILE A 308 -6.45 -5.82 -2.15
CA ILE A 308 -5.42 -6.51 -2.92
C ILE A 308 -5.37 -7.96 -2.42
N PRO A 309 -5.71 -8.95 -3.27
CA PRO A 309 -5.82 -10.33 -2.80
C PRO A 309 -4.46 -10.88 -2.39
N PHE A 310 -4.43 -11.67 -1.32
CA PHE A 310 -3.17 -12.24 -0.79
C PHE A 310 -2.40 -13.09 -1.82
N THR A 311 -3.07 -13.56 -2.86
CA THR A 311 -2.44 -14.28 -3.98
C THR A 311 -1.47 -13.42 -4.76
N GLU A 312 -1.67 -12.10 -4.78
CA GLU A 312 -0.71 -11.17 -5.35
C GLU A 312 0.61 -11.13 -4.54
N GLY A 313 0.54 -11.34 -3.23
CA GLY A 313 1.76 -11.48 -2.40
C GLY A 313 2.64 -12.67 -2.81
N PHE A 314 2.04 -13.83 -3.17
CA PHE A 314 2.80 -14.99 -3.68
C PHE A 314 3.46 -14.66 -5.02
N ARG A 315 2.70 -14.06 -5.95
CA ARG A 315 3.22 -13.70 -7.27
C ARG A 315 4.29 -12.62 -7.21
N LEU A 316 4.11 -11.65 -6.32
CA LEU A 316 5.13 -10.63 -6.06
C LEU A 316 6.42 -11.26 -5.56
N LEU A 317 6.34 -12.24 -4.63
CA LEU A 317 7.52 -12.99 -4.20
C LEU A 317 8.17 -13.76 -5.36
N GLU A 318 7.38 -14.39 -6.23
CA GLU A 318 7.88 -15.15 -7.39
C GLU A 318 8.49 -14.25 -8.47
N SER A 319 8.01 -13.01 -8.62
CA SER A 319 8.56 -12.04 -9.58
C SER A 319 9.92 -11.49 -9.15
N LEU A 320 10.27 -11.59 -7.87
CA LEU A 320 11.60 -11.20 -7.41
C LEU A 320 12.66 -12.25 -7.81
N PRO A 321 13.90 -11.86 -8.10
CA PRO A 321 15.02 -12.79 -8.22
C PRO A 321 15.20 -13.65 -6.97
N ALA A 322 15.56 -14.93 -7.11
CA ALA A 322 15.67 -15.87 -5.99
C ALA A 322 16.57 -15.35 -4.85
N ARG A 323 17.66 -14.65 -5.20
CA ARG A 323 18.60 -14.05 -4.23
C ARG A 323 17.98 -12.95 -3.36
N ALA A 324 16.95 -12.26 -3.88
CA ALA A 324 16.26 -11.19 -3.17
C ALA A 324 15.20 -11.71 -2.19
N ARG A 325 14.64 -12.88 -2.43
CA ARG A 325 13.51 -13.41 -1.66
C ARG A 325 13.90 -13.72 -0.21
N ARG A 326 13.20 -13.12 0.76
CA ARG A 326 13.34 -13.40 2.20
C ARG A 326 12.05 -13.96 2.80
N GLY A 327 11.10 -14.32 1.94
CA GLY A 327 9.85 -14.99 2.27
C GLY A 327 8.63 -14.08 2.36
N LEU A 328 7.47 -14.74 2.33
CA LEU A 328 6.14 -14.13 2.48
C LEU A 328 5.47 -14.65 3.75
N THR A 329 4.89 -13.74 4.52
CA THR A 329 4.03 -14.06 5.66
C THR A 329 2.59 -13.67 5.34
N VAL A 330 1.72 -14.67 5.10
CA VAL A 330 0.27 -14.46 4.99
C VAL A 330 -0.36 -14.63 6.37
N THR A 331 -1.05 -13.60 6.87
CA THR A 331 -1.57 -13.56 8.24
C THR A 331 -2.99 -12.99 8.30
N GLY A 332 -3.78 -13.44 9.28
CA GLY A 332 -5.08 -12.84 9.60
C GLY A 332 -4.99 -11.58 10.48
N LEU A 333 -3.78 -11.16 10.91
CA LEU A 333 -3.58 -9.99 11.77
C LEU A 333 -3.38 -8.69 11.00
N PHE A 334 -3.23 -8.75 9.70
CA PHE A 334 -3.08 -7.61 8.82
C PHE A 334 -4.24 -7.58 7.82
N ASN A 335 -4.91 -6.43 7.67
CA ASN A 335 -5.90 -6.16 6.64
C ASN A 335 -5.75 -4.70 6.22
N HIS A 336 -6.00 -4.39 4.94
CA HIS A 336 -6.01 -3.02 4.41
C HIS A 336 -7.08 -2.15 5.06
N SER A 337 -8.25 -2.74 5.28
CA SER A 337 -9.41 -2.07 5.84
C SER A 337 -9.46 -2.29 7.35
N ALA A 338 -9.97 -1.29 8.09
CA ALA A 338 -10.09 -1.31 9.54
C ALA A 338 -11.08 -2.36 10.10
N ASP A 339 -11.55 -3.27 9.27
CA ASP A 339 -12.49 -4.30 9.65
C ASP A 339 -11.91 -5.29 10.65
N ARG A 340 -12.79 -5.82 11.48
CA ARG A 340 -12.44 -6.88 12.41
C ARG A 340 -11.79 -8.04 11.65
N ALA A 341 -10.59 -8.42 12.08
CA ALA A 341 -9.96 -9.63 11.58
C ALA A 341 -10.98 -10.78 11.62
N PRO A 342 -11.11 -11.59 10.55
CA PRO A 342 -12.00 -12.74 10.54
C PRO A 342 -11.71 -13.63 11.75
N ALA A 343 -12.73 -14.34 12.22
CA ALA A 343 -12.58 -15.27 13.33
C ALA A 343 -11.42 -16.22 13.06
N MET A 344 -10.33 -16.09 13.81
CA MET A 344 -9.12 -16.87 13.59
C MET A 344 -9.20 -18.17 14.37
N SER A 345 -9.10 -19.27 13.68
CA SER A 345 -9.09 -20.60 14.28
C SER A 345 -7.87 -20.87 15.17
N ASN A 346 -6.78 -20.11 14.99
CA ASN A 346 -5.56 -20.25 15.80
C ASN A 346 -4.82 -18.92 15.97
N ARG A 347 -5.31 -18.08 16.89
CA ARG A 347 -4.72 -16.75 17.18
C ARG A 347 -3.26 -16.82 17.62
N ALA A 348 -2.88 -17.82 18.41
CA ALA A 348 -1.51 -17.95 18.91
C ALA A 348 -0.52 -18.16 17.73
N ARG A 349 -0.86 -19.02 16.78
CA ARG A 349 -0.03 -19.28 15.60
C ARG A 349 0.13 -18.03 14.72
N GLU A 350 -0.94 -17.27 14.52
CA GLU A 350 -0.89 -16.03 13.76
C GLU A 350 -0.01 -14.96 14.43
N HIS A 351 -0.08 -14.85 15.77
CA HIS A 351 0.81 -13.94 16.52
C HIS A 351 2.28 -14.37 16.41
N ILE A 352 2.58 -15.67 16.51
CA ILE A 352 3.95 -16.19 16.36
C ILE A 352 4.49 -15.91 14.96
N ARG A 353 3.68 -16.14 13.90
CA ARG A 353 4.05 -15.82 12.51
C ARG A 353 4.33 -14.34 12.32
N MET A 354 3.42 -13.48 12.80
CA MET A 354 3.60 -12.03 12.69
C MET A 354 4.81 -11.55 13.48
N PHE A 355 5.03 -12.08 14.68
CA PHE A 355 6.23 -11.77 15.47
C PHE A 355 7.52 -12.16 14.73
N GLY A 356 7.53 -13.34 14.09
CA GLY A 356 8.64 -13.79 13.25
C GLY A 356 8.88 -12.87 12.05
N ALA A 357 7.81 -12.42 11.38
CA ALA A 357 7.88 -11.49 10.26
C ALA A 357 8.47 -10.14 10.69
N ILE A 358 7.95 -9.56 11.77
CA ILE A 358 8.45 -8.29 12.34
C ILE A 358 9.91 -8.43 12.80
N ARG A 359 10.29 -9.54 13.42
CA ARG A 359 11.69 -9.81 13.78
C ARG A 359 12.58 -9.86 12.55
N GLY A 360 12.12 -10.53 11.49
CA GLY A 360 12.83 -10.58 10.23
C GLY A 360 12.99 -9.19 9.58
N MET A 361 11.97 -8.35 9.64
CA MET A 361 12.02 -6.96 9.22
C MET A 361 13.07 -6.18 10.04
N ILE A 362 12.97 -6.16 11.36
CA ILE A 362 13.85 -5.39 12.25
C ILE A 362 15.34 -5.79 12.08
N ASN A 363 15.60 -7.02 11.69
CA ASN A 363 16.97 -7.52 11.45
C ASN A 363 17.47 -7.27 10.02
N THR A 364 16.75 -6.56 9.19
CA THR A 364 17.18 -6.19 7.84
C THR A 364 18.20 -5.04 7.90
N VAL A 365 18.05 -4.14 8.92
CA VAL A 365 18.94 -3.00 9.19
C VAL A 365 19.47 -3.05 10.62
#